data_6110675a2bda057765a9a25037a64d7a
#
_entry.id   6110675a2bda057765a9a25037a64d7a
#
_cell.length_a   1.000
_cell.length_b   1.000
_cell.length_c   1.000
_cell.angle_alpha   90.00
_cell.angle_beta   90.00
_cell.angle_gamma   90.00
#
_symmetry.space_group_name_H-M   'P 1'
#
loop_
_entity.id
_entity.type
_entity.pdbx_description
1 polymer ?
#
loop_
_entity_poly.entity_id
_entity_poly.type
_entity_poly.pdbx_seq_one_letter_code
_entity_poly.pdbx_strand_id
1 'polypeptide(L)'
;SIIGDKPGEFVADRNNITRVWMDHAYWPFVTTKLYLNQTGDLDILDQKVAYFKDPQAKRGTAGDAEWTPAYGMRQKDVNGNIYEGTVLEHLLLQNLCAFYEAGEHGMMRLRGADWNDALDMAAEKGESVAFTCAYIGNLRDLADTLEKYEAASGKKEITLAKEMEILIRQDRTSYDSAEKRNVVLNNYVSQCVHNISGEQISVV
;
A
#
# COMPACT_ATOMS: atom_id res chain seq x y z
N SER A 1 0.80 -5.42 7.29
CA SER A 1 0.39 -4.73 8.46
C SER A 1 -0.51 -5.60 9.28
N ILE A 2 -0.63 -5.28 10.51
CA ILE A 2 -1.36 -5.90 11.34
C ILE A 2 -2.14 -5.43 12.11
N ILE A 3 -2.84 -6.11 12.62
CA ILE A 3 -3.80 -5.87 12.86
C ILE A 3 -4.45 -6.38 14.01
N GLY A 4 -5.01 -5.54 14.78
CA GLY A 4 -5.89 -5.84 15.86
C GLY A 4 -7.27 -6.25 15.37
N ASP A 5 -8.08 -6.77 16.28
CA ASP A 5 -9.45 -7.14 15.97
C ASP A 5 -10.39 -5.94 15.94
N LYS A 6 -9.91 -4.76 16.37
CA LYS A 6 -10.68 -3.52 16.40
C LYS A 6 -9.90 -2.38 15.79
N PRO A 7 -10.57 -1.36 15.26
CA PRO A 7 -9.90 -0.15 14.81
C PRO A 7 -9.00 0.44 15.90
N GLY A 8 -7.76 0.75 15.54
CA GLY A 8 -6.77 1.29 16.47
C GLY A 8 -6.08 0.27 17.37
N GLU A 9 -6.45 -0.99 17.31
CA GLU A 9 -5.89 -2.01 18.19
C GLU A 9 -4.48 -2.48 17.83
N PHE A 10 -4.14 -2.40 16.56
CA PHE A 10 -2.84 -2.83 16.09
C PHE A 10 -1.81 -1.73 16.23
N VAL A 11 -1.88 -1.08 17.32
CA VAL A 11 -0.99 -0.02 17.57
C VAL A 11 -0.07 -0.45 18.66
N ALA A 12 1.16 -0.26 18.43
CA ALA A 12 2.18 -0.48 19.45
C ALA A 12 2.20 0.64 20.51
N ASP A 13 1.16 1.40 20.58
CA ASP A 13 1.10 2.58 21.42
C ASP A 13 0.25 2.36 22.67
N ARG A 14 0.75 2.78 23.82
CA ARG A 14 0.07 2.65 25.10
C ARG A 14 -1.21 3.48 25.19
N ASN A 15 -1.37 4.47 24.33
CA ASN A 15 -2.50 5.38 24.33
C ASN A 15 -3.59 4.97 23.35
N ASN A 16 -3.47 3.79 22.76
CA ASN A 16 -4.44 3.30 21.79
C ASN A 16 -4.54 4.17 20.51
N ILE A 17 -3.46 4.82 20.15
CA ILE A 17 -3.37 5.67 18.96
C ILE A 17 -2.84 4.84 17.80
N THR A 18 -3.62 4.72 16.74
CA THR A 18 -3.16 4.01 15.54
C THR A 18 -2.03 4.77 14.87
N ARG A 19 -0.93 4.10 14.67
CA ARG A 19 0.24 4.65 13.99
C ARG A 19 0.52 3.90 12.71
N VAL A 20 0.87 4.61 11.67
CA VAL A 20 1.31 4.03 10.40
C VAL A 20 2.80 4.29 10.27
N TRP A 21 3.57 3.27 10.48
CA TRP A 21 5.02 3.34 10.37
C TRP A 21 5.46 3.26 8.91
N MET A 22 6.54 3.94 8.60
CA MET A 22 7.10 3.98 7.27
C MET A 22 7.43 2.59 6.70
N ASP A 23 7.89 1.68 7.51
CA ASP A 23 8.35 0.35 7.13
C ASP A 23 7.22 -0.70 6.99
N HIS A 24 6.01 -0.40 7.44
CA HIS A 24 4.90 -1.37 7.39
C HIS A 24 4.60 -1.86 5.97
N ALA A 25 4.73 -1.02 4.97
CA ALA A 25 4.53 -1.42 3.59
C ALA A 25 5.76 -2.08 2.95
N TYR A 26 6.93 -1.98 3.59
CA TYR A 26 8.18 -2.55 3.10
C TYR A 26 8.28 -4.05 3.38
N TRP A 27 8.04 -4.45 4.62
CA TRP A 27 8.27 -5.81 5.10
C TRP A 27 7.39 -6.89 4.46
N PRO A 28 6.11 -6.66 4.12
CA PRO A 28 5.29 -7.69 3.49
C PRO A 28 5.89 -8.24 2.21
N PHE A 29 6.42 -7.37 1.34
CA PHE A 29 7.06 -7.86 0.11
C PHE A 29 8.38 -8.58 0.41
N VAL A 30 9.23 -8.06 1.29
CA VAL A 30 10.49 -8.73 1.67
C VAL A 30 10.20 -10.13 2.21
N THR A 31 9.22 -10.27 3.08
CA THR A 31 8.82 -11.56 3.64
C THR A 31 8.27 -12.50 2.57
N THR A 32 7.40 -11.99 1.69
CA THR A 32 6.87 -12.79 0.57
C THR A 32 7.98 -13.23 -0.37
N LYS A 33 8.92 -12.34 -0.71
CA LYS A 33 10.08 -12.69 -1.56
C LYS A 33 10.93 -13.79 -0.94
N LEU A 34 11.18 -13.72 0.37
CA LEU A 34 11.92 -14.78 1.09
C LEU A 34 11.15 -16.11 1.03
N TYR A 35 9.85 -16.09 1.22
CA TYR A 35 9.00 -17.28 1.09
C TYR A 35 9.06 -17.85 -0.32
N LEU A 36 8.86 -17.04 -1.36
CA LEU A 36 8.94 -17.46 -2.75
C LEU A 36 10.30 -18.08 -3.11
N ASN A 37 11.38 -17.45 -2.64
CA ASN A 37 12.74 -17.97 -2.87
C ASN A 37 12.99 -19.31 -2.17
N GLN A 38 12.35 -19.55 -1.03
CA GLN A 38 12.53 -20.76 -0.26
C GLN A 38 11.66 -21.92 -0.76
N THR A 39 10.44 -21.61 -1.22
CA THR A 39 9.43 -22.63 -1.55
C THR A 39 9.18 -22.82 -3.03
N GLY A 40 9.40 -21.78 -3.83
CA GLY A 40 8.97 -21.74 -5.23
C GLY A 40 7.46 -21.61 -5.44
N ASP A 41 6.68 -21.41 -4.35
CA ASP A 41 5.23 -21.34 -4.37
C ASP A 41 4.73 -20.00 -4.91
N LEU A 42 4.64 -19.89 -6.23
CA LEU A 42 4.12 -18.69 -6.89
C LEU A 42 2.59 -18.55 -6.78
N ASP A 43 1.87 -19.62 -6.48
CA ASP A 43 0.40 -19.60 -6.38
C ASP A 43 -0.09 -18.73 -5.22
N ILE A 44 0.75 -18.49 -4.23
CA ILE A 44 0.43 -17.56 -3.14
C ILE A 44 0.11 -16.16 -3.66
N LEU A 45 0.70 -15.75 -4.78
CA LEU A 45 0.48 -14.43 -5.35
C LEU A 45 -0.96 -14.23 -5.85
N ASP A 46 -1.65 -15.32 -6.20
CA ASP A 46 -3.04 -15.32 -6.65
C ASP A 46 -4.06 -15.45 -5.51
N GLN A 47 -3.63 -15.73 -4.30
CA GLN A 47 -4.54 -15.87 -3.18
C GLN A 47 -5.23 -14.55 -2.88
N LYS A 48 -6.56 -14.60 -2.71
CA LYS A 48 -7.37 -13.43 -2.41
C LYS A 48 -7.42 -13.16 -0.91
N VAL A 49 -7.24 -11.91 -0.55
CA VAL A 49 -7.25 -11.41 0.83
C VAL A 49 -8.03 -10.12 0.90
N ALA A 50 -8.88 -9.98 1.91
CA ALA A 50 -9.62 -8.74 2.13
C ALA A 50 -8.69 -7.64 2.65
N TYR A 51 -8.93 -6.40 2.20
CA TYR A 51 -8.23 -5.24 2.76
C TYR A 51 -8.78 -4.89 4.14
N PHE A 52 -7.88 -4.58 5.04
CA PHE A 52 -8.26 -3.99 6.32
C PHE A 52 -8.77 -2.56 6.14
N LYS A 53 -9.79 -2.21 6.90
CA LYS A 53 -10.41 -0.88 6.88
C LYS A 53 -10.68 -0.40 8.29
N ASP A 54 -10.26 0.83 8.56
CA ASP A 54 -10.60 1.62 9.73
C ASP A 54 -10.85 3.08 9.32
N PRO A 55 -11.08 4.02 10.23
CA PRO A 55 -11.30 5.42 9.85
C PRO A 55 -10.07 6.12 9.25
N GLN A 56 -8.89 5.49 9.27
CA GLN A 56 -7.69 6.13 8.73
C GLN A 56 -7.51 5.87 7.24
N ALA A 57 -7.00 6.85 6.56
CA ALA A 57 -6.66 6.79 5.14
C ALA A 57 -5.29 7.44 4.88
N LYS A 58 -4.76 7.25 3.70
CA LYS A 58 -3.51 7.89 3.24
C LYS A 58 -2.39 7.80 4.28
N ARG A 59 -2.09 6.58 4.71
CA ARG A 59 -1.03 6.33 5.72
C ARG A 59 -1.19 7.17 7.00
N GLY A 60 -2.44 7.31 7.47
CA GLY A 60 -2.78 8.02 8.71
C GLY A 60 -2.82 9.54 8.60
N THR A 61 -2.66 10.12 7.40
CA THR A 61 -2.68 11.58 7.21
C THR A 61 -4.00 12.13 6.69
N ALA A 62 -4.97 11.27 6.45
CA ALA A 62 -6.35 11.60 6.14
C ALA A 62 -7.29 10.65 6.88
N GLY A 63 -8.57 10.97 6.92
CA GLY A 63 -9.59 10.15 7.54
C GLY A 63 -10.79 9.92 6.63
N ASP A 64 -11.46 8.79 6.84
CA ASP A 64 -12.75 8.48 6.28
C ASP A 64 -13.84 8.99 7.24
N ALA A 65 -14.46 10.09 6.91
CA ALA A 65 -15.49 10.72 7.74
C ALA A 65 -16.82 9.91 7.77
N GLU A 66 -17.00 9.01 6.82
CA GLU A 66 -18.19 8.17 6.72
C GLU A 66 -18.05 6.84 7.47
N TRP A 67 -16.81 6.47 7.82
CA TRP A 67 -16.57 5.22 8.52
C TRP A 67 -17.17 5.23 9.94
N THR A 68 -17.84 4.16 10.29
CA THR A 68 -18.35 3.91 11.65
C THR A 68 -18.05 2.47 12.05
N PRO A 69 -18.08 2.11 13.33
CA PRO A 69 -17.91 0.73 13.77
C PRO A 69 -18.88 -0.26 13.12
N ALA A 70 -20.06 0.19 12.69
CA ALA A 70 -21.03 -0.62 11.96
C ALA A 70 -20.58 -0.98 10.53
N TYR A 71 -19.66 -0.20 9.96
CA TYR A 71 -19.03 -0.55 8.67
C TYR A 71 -18.25 -1.86 8.79
N GLY A 72 -17.59 -2.07 9.91
CA GLY A 72 -16.68 -3.20 10.16
C GLY A 72 -15.24 -2.88 9.72
N MET A 73 -14.39 -3.89 9.76
CA MET A 73 -12.94 -3.75 9.56
C MET A 73 -12.44 -4.26 8.21
N ARG A 74 -13.33 -4.41 7.24
CA ARG A 74 -12.96 -4.87 5.90
C ARG A 74 -13.47 -3.91 4.85
N GLN A 75 -12.61 -3.60 3.87
CA GLN A 75 -12.95 -2.73 2.76
C GLN A 75 -14.14 -3.31 1.98
N LYS A 76 -15.10 -2.46 1.66
CA LYS A 76 -16.29 -2.81 0.88
C LYS A 76 -16.30 -2.09 -0.46
N ASP A 77 -17.01 -2.69 -1.40
CA ASP A 77 -17.40 -2.06 -2.64
C ASP A 77 -18.65 -1.16 -2.45
N VAL A 78 -19.03 -0.46 -3.49
CA VAL A 78 -20.21 0.42 -3.51
C VAL A 78 -21.53 -0.35 -3.31
N ASN A 79 -21.54 -1.66 -3.46
CA ASN A 79 -22.68 -2.54 -3.24
C ASN A 79 -22.70 -3.13 -1.82
N GLY A 80 -21.69 -2.83 -0.99
CA GLY A 80 -21.56 -3.32 0.38
C GLY A 80 -20.90 -4.70 0.51
N ASN A 81 -20.40 -5.28 -0.59
CA ASN A 81 -19.68 -6.55 -0.55
C ASN A 81 -18.25 -6.33 -0.09
N ILE A 82 -17.68 -7.28 0.65
CA ILE A 82 -16.27 -7.25 1.00
C ILE A 82 -15.44 -7.41 -0.26
N TYR A 83 -14.51 -6.48 -0.48
CA TYR A 83 -13.56 -6.57 -1.59
C TYR A 83 -12.33 -7.38 -1.17
N GLU A 84 -11.92 -8.28 -2.06
CA GLU A 84 -10.72 -9.09 -1.89
C GLU A 84 -9.80 -8.92 -3.10
N GLY A 85 -8.60 -8.44 -2.85
CA GLY A 85 -7.53 -8.38 -3.83
C GLY A 85 -6.60 -9.58 -3.72
N THR A 86 -5.81 -9.83 -4.75
CA THR A 86 -4.75 -10.85 -4.68
C THR A 86 -3.61 -10.39 -3.77
N VAL A 87 -2.83 -11.32 -3.23
CA VAL A 87 -1.59 -10.98 -2.50
C VAL A 87 -0.71 -10.09 -3.35
N LEU A 88 -0.57 -10.37 -4.65
CA LEU A 88 0.19 -9.53 -5.58
C LEU A 88 -0.37 -8.09 -5.64
N GLU A 89 -1.69 -7.93 -5.71
CA GLU A 89 -2.33 -6.61 -5.68
C GLU A 89 -1.97 -5.84 -4.40
N HIS A 90 -2.05 -6.48 -3.24
CA HIS A 90 -1.67 -5.87 -1.96
C HIS A 90 -0.20 -5.40 -1.95
N LEU A 91 0.71 -6.24 -2.46
CA LEU A 91 2.14 -5.93 -2.50
C LEU A 91 2.44 -4.75 -3.44
N LEU A 92 1.81 -4.73 -4.62
CA LEU A 92 1.92 -3.63 -5.57
C LEU A 92 1.39 -2.33 -4.96
N LEU A 93 0.18 -2.36 -4.41
CA LEU A 93 -0.46 -1.19 -3.83
C LEU A 93 0.38 -0.56 -2.72
N GLN A 94 0.89 -1.36 -1.80
CA GLN A 94 1.70 -0.89 -0.68
C GLN A 94 2.96 -0.15 -1.15
N ASN A 95 3.67 -0.73 -2.12
CA ASN A 95 4.90 -0.15 -2.63
C ASN A 95 4.65 1.07 -3.53
N LEU A 96 3.58 1.07 -4.33
CA LEU A 96 3.20 2.22 -5.15
C LEU A 96 2.75 3.41 -4.29
N CYS A 97 1.91 3.19 -3.28
CA CYS A 97 1.51 4.26 -2.36
C CYS A 97 2.71 4.90 -1.67
N ALA A 98 3.70 4.09 -1.27
CA ALA A 98 4.93 4.59 -0.69
C ALA A 98 5.74 5.42 -1.69
N PHE A 99 5.85 4.99 -2.95
CA PHE A 99 6.54 5.73 -4.00
C PHE A 99 5.89 7.09 -4.28
N TYR A 100 4.57 7.17 -4.31
CA TYR A 100 3.85 8.41 -4.58
C TYR A 100 3.81 9.37 -3.39
N GLU A 101 4.07 8.92 -2.17
CA GLU A 101 4.11 9.80 -1.00
C GLU A 101 5.50 10.42 -0.81
N ALA A 102 5.81 11.42 -1.63
CA ALA A 102 7.09 12.10 -1.63
C ALA A 102 7.10 13.38 -0.79
N GLY A 103 8.23 13.66 -0.14
CA GLY A 103 8.52 14.93 0.51
C GLY A 103 9.12 15.97 -0.44
N GLU A 104 9.46 17.12 0.09
CA GLU A 104 9.94 18.29 -0.67
C GLU A 104 11.20 18.00 -1.51
N HIS A 105 12.06 17.09 -1.03
CA HIS A 105 13.30 16.70 -1.70
C HIS A 105 13.13 15.45 -2.58
N GLY A 106 11.89 14.99 -2.75
CA GLY A 106 11.58 13.85 -3.59
C GLY A 106 11.85 12.50 -2.96
N MET A 107 12.26 12.45 -1.69
CA MET A 107 12.39 11.22 -0.93
C MET A 107 11.04 10.82 -0.33
N MET A 108 10.94 9.58 0.10
CA MET A 108 9.72 9.10 0.77
C MET A 108 9.51 9.79 2.11
N ARG A 109 8.25 10.13 2.40
CA ARG A 109 7.85 10.67 3.69
C ARG A 109 8.12 9.67 4.82
N LEU A 110 8.73 10.17 5.89
CA LEU A 110 9.06 9.37 7.06
C LEU A 110 7.82 8.90 7.82
N ARG A 111 6.84 9.75 8.03
CA ARG A 111 5.63 9.48 8.81
C ARG A 111 5.98 9.01 10.23
N GLY A 112 5.25 8.00 10.75
CA GLY A 112 5.59 7.43 12.04
C GLY A 112 6.91 6.67 12.00
N ALA A 113 7.76 6.90 12.98
CA ALA A 113 9.06 6.25 13.13
C ALA A 113 9.46 6.17 14.60
N ASP A 114 8.49 5.96 15.47
CA ASP A 114 8.69 5.93 16.94
C ASP A 114 9.53 4.74 17.44
N TRP A 115 9.87 3.79 16.58
CA TRP A 115 10.93 2.83 16.84
C TRP A 115 12.31 3.52 16.98
N ASN A 116 12.40 4.80 16.60
CA ASN A 116 13.54 5.67 16.82
C ASN A 116 13.04 7.04 17.27
N ASP A 117 13.09 7.32 18.56
CA ASP A 117 12.57 8.53 19.20
C ASP A 117 13.05 9.84 18.54
N ALA A 118 14.26 9.85 18.01
CA ALA A 118 14.80 11.02 17.32
C ALA A 118 14.08 11.32 16.00
N LEU A 119 13.57 10.29 15.31
CA LEU A 119 12.87 10.42 14.04
C LEU A 119 11.38 10.73 14.20
N ASP A 120 10.77 10.36 15.32
CA ASP A 120 9.36 10.63 15.60
C ASP A 120 9.05 12.13 15.62
N MET A 121 10.02 12.96 15.96
CA MET A 121 9.92 14.43 15.91
C MET A 121 9.80 14.99 14.48
N ALA A 122 10.09 14.21 13.46
CA ALA A 122 10.09 14.62 12.06
C ALA A 122 8.89 14.10 11.26
N ALA A 123 7.82 13.64 11.91
CA ALA A 123 6.68 12.96 11.28
C ALA A 123 6.01 13.76 10.15
N GLU A 124 5.93 15.09 10.27
CA GLU A 124 5.24 15.93 9.28
C GLU A 124 6.05 16.19 8.01
N LYS A 125 7.34 16.49 8.12
CA LYS A 125 8.19 16.90 7.00
C LYS A 125 9.36 15.95 6.75
N GLY A 126 9.65 15.06 7.68
CA GLY A 126 10.76 14.14 7.56
C GLY A 126 10.69 13.28 6.31
N GLU A 127 11.85 13.05 5.74
CA GLU A 127 12.07 12.18 4.58
C GLU A 127 13.16 11.17 4.91
N SER A 128 13.07 9.98 4.33
CA SER A 128 14.06 8.95 4.55
C SER A 128 14.75 8.52 3.27
N VAL A 129 16.04 8.81 3.16
CA VAL A 129 16.87 8.33 2.05
C VAL A 129 16.99 6.79 2.11
N ALA A 130 17.22 6.23 3.30
CA ALA A 130 17.37 4.79 3.48
C ALA A 130 16.14 4.01 3.02
N PHE A 131 14.94 4.41 3.48
CA PHE A 131 13.70 3.76 3.04
C PHE A 131 13.35 4.06 1.60
N THR A 132 13.70 5.23 1.05
CA THR A 132 13.56 5.50 -0.37
C THR A 132 14.35 4.47 -1.19
N CYS A 133 15.60 4.21 -0.84
CA CYS A 133 16.40 3.18 -1.49
C CYS A 133 15.81 1.77 -1.29
N ALA A 134 15.33 1.46 -0.09
CA ALA A 134 14.72 0.17 0.23
C ALA A 134 13.47 -0.11 -0.62
N TYR A 135 12.57 0.86 -0.74
CA TYR A 135 11.37 0.71 -1.58
C TYR A 135 11.66 0.69 -3.08
N ILE A 136 12.70 1.40 -3.54
CA ILE A 136 13.18 1.25 -4.92
C ILE A 136 13.67 -0.18 -5.16
N GLY A 137 14.37 -0.76 -4.19
CA GLY A 137 14.75 -2.17 -4.20
C GLY A 137 13.53 -3.08 -4.32
N ASN A 138 12.51 -2.87 -3.48
CA ASN A 138 11.27 -3.64 -3.53
C ASN A 138 10.57 -3.54 -4.91
N LEU A 139 10.46 -2.34 -5.49
CA LEU A 139 9.81 -2.16 -6.79
C LEU A 139 10.56 -2.89 -7.93
N ARG A 140 11.90 -2.89 -7.89
CA ARG A 140 12.70 -3.68 -8.84
C ARG A 140 12.49 -5.18 -8.65
N ASP A 141 12.57 -5.63 -7.41
CA ASP A 141 12.36 -7.03 -7.08
C ASP A 141 10.92 -7.51 -7.38
N LEU A 142 9.92 -6.61 -7.27
CA LEU A 142 8.55 -6.88 -7.70
C LEU A 142 8.48 -7.07 -9.22
N ALA A 143 9.13 -6.21 -9.99
CA ALA A 143 9.22 -6.37 -11.45
C ALA A 143 9.84 -7.72 -11.83
N ASP A 144 10.99 -8.06 -11.24
CA ASP A 144 11.65 -9.36 -11.45
C ASP A 144 10.75 -10.54 -11.03
N THR A 145 9.93 -10.36 -9.98
CA THR A 145 8.99 -11.38 -9.50
C THR A 145 7.85 -11.56 -10.49
N LEU A 146 7.35 -10.47 -11.09
CA LEU A 146 6.31 -10.52 -12.13
C LEU A 146 6.80 -11.24 -13.38
N GLU A 147 8.03 -10.97 -13.84
CA GLU A 147 8.63 -11.69 -14.97
C GLU A 147 8.74 -13.20 -14.70
N LYS A 148 9.15 -13.58 -13.50
CA LYS A 148 9.22 -15.00 -13.10
C LYS A 148 7.82 -15.62 -13.01
N TYR A 149 6.86 -14.88 -12.48
CA TYR A 149 5.47 -15.31 -12.38
C TYR A 149 4.86 -15.53 -13.77
N GLU A 150 5.06 -14.60 -14.71
CA GLU A 150 4.65 -14.77 -16.12
C GLU A 150 5.29 -16.02 -16.75
N ALA A 151 6.60 -16.16 -16.61
CA ALA A 151 7.34 -17.28 -17.18
C ALA A 151 6.88 -18.64 -16.63
N ALA A 152 6.52 -18.72 -15.35
CA ALA A 152 6.11 -19.95 -14.71
C ALA A 152 4.62 -20.29 -14.92
N SER A 153 3.74 -19.27 -14.84
CA SER A 153 2.29 -19.45 -14.93
C SER A 153 1.74 -19.36 -16.34
N GLY A 154 2.47 -18.74 -17.26
CA GLY A 154 2.00 -18.38 -18.60
C GLY A 154 0.98 -17.24 -18.64
N LYS A 155 0.66 -16.64 -17.49
CA LYS A 155 -0.27 -15.52 -17.38
C LYS A 155 0.44 -14.22 -17.77
N LYS A 156 -0.06 -13.56 -18.79
CA LYS A 156 0.47 -12.26 -19.26
C LYS A 156 -0.22 -11.06 -18.63
N GLU A 157 -1.29 -11.29 -17.91
CA GLU A 157 -2.11 -10.24 -17.31
C GLU A 157 -2.32 -10.54 -15.83
N ILE A 158 -2.32 -9.49 -15.05
CA ILE A 158 -2.71 -9.52 -13.64
C ILE A 158 -4.00 -8.73 -13.46
N THR A 159 -4.82 -9.18 -12.51
CA THR A 159 -6.08 -8.52 -12.18
C THR A 159 -5.90 -7.66 -10.95
N LEU A 160 -6.31 -6.40 -11.04
CA LEU A 160 -6.18 -5.39 -9.98
C LEU A 160 -7.49 -4.63 -9.78
N ALA A 161 -7.67 -4.04 -8.61
CA ALA A 161 -8.74 -3.07 -8.39
C ALA A 161 -8.65 -1.93 -9.41
N LYS A 162 -9.79 -1.52 -9.96
CA LYS A 162 -9.87 -0.47 -10.99
C LYS A 162 -9.21 0.82 -10.54
N GLU A 163 -9.34 1.18 -9.29
CA GLU A 163 -8.76 2.41 -8.73
C GLU A 163 -7.23 2.42 -8.82
N MET A 164 -6.58 1.26 -8.84
CA MET A 164 -5.13 1.16 -9.02
C MET A 164 -4.64 1.62 -10.40
N GLU A 165 -5.53 1.72 -11.38
CA GLU A 165 -5.21 2.32 -12.68
C GLU A 165 -4.59 3.72 -12.53
N ILE A 166 -5.06 4.49 -11.54
CA ILE A 166 -4.54 5.83 -11.22
C ILE A 166 -3.05 5.78 -10.83
N LEU A 167 -2.60 4.71 -10.19
CA LEU A 167 -1.21 4.57 -9.74
C LEU A 167 -0.29 3.96 -10.82
N ILE A 168 -0.85 3.16 -11.74
CA ILE A 168 -0.08 2.35 -12.69
C ILE A 168 0.02 3.03 -14.05
N ARG A 169 -1.09 3.56 -14.57
CA ARG A 169 -1.15 4.15 -15.90
C ARG A 169 -0.75 5.63 -15.91
N GLN A 170 0.43 5.92 -15.40
CA GLN A 170 0.99 7.26 -15.38
C GLN A 170 2.15 7.36 -16.37
N ASP A 171 2.18 8.45 -17.15
CA ASP A 171 3.38 8.76 -17.92
C ASP A 171 4.45 9.36 -16.99
N ARG A 172 5.70 9.38 -17.48
CA ARG A 172 6.83 9.84 -16.69
C ARG A 172 6.69 11.29 -16.21
N THR A 173 5.95 12.12 -16.92
CA THR A 173 5.76 13.54 -16.57
C THR A 173 4.78 13.72 -15.41
N SER A 174 3.97 12.72 -15.11
CA SER A 174 2.99 12.72 -14.01
C SER A 174 3.62 12.44 -12.64
N TYR A 175 4.87 11.99 -12.59
CA TYR A 175 5.57 11.67 -11.34
C TYR A 175 7.02 12.15 -11.28
N ASP A 176 7.38 13.11 -12.13
CA ASP A 176 8.73 13.67 -12.21
C ASP A 176 9.05 14.69 -11.09
N SER A 177 8.05 15.08 -10.30
CA SER A 177 8.22 15.90 -9.09
C SER A 177 7.46 15.35 -7.90
N ALA A 178 7.83 15.78 -6.70
CA ALA A 178 7.17 15.41 -5.46
C ALA A 178 5.69 15.84 -5.45
N GLU A 179 5.41 17.06 -5.92
CA GLU A 179 4.06 17.61 -5.99
C GLU A 179 3.17 16.75 -6.88
N LYS A 180 3.64 16.42 -8.08
CA LYS A 180 2.89 15.59 -9.03
C LYS A 180 2.65 14.18 -8.46
N ARG A 181 3.65 13.56 -7.85
CA ARG A 181 3.45 12.28 -7.16
C ARG A 181 2.36 12.35 -6.09
N ASN A 182 2.39 13.38 -5.26
CA ASN A 182 1.36 13.57 -4.24
C ASN A 182 -0.03 13.84 -4.85
N VAL A 183 -0.13 14.50 -6.01
CA VAL A 183 -1.40 14.66 -6.74
C VAL A 183 -1.95 13.32 -7.17
N VAL A 184 -1.14 12.44 -7.74
CA VAL A 184 -1.55 11.07 -8.13
C VAL A 184 -2.04 10.29 -6.91
N LEU A 185 -1.29 10.32 -5.80
CA LEU A 185 -1.69 9.63 -4.57
C LEU A 185 -3.01 10.17 -4.01
N ASN A 186 -3.17 11.50 -3.98
CA ASN A 186 -4.40 12.12 -3.48
C ASN A 186 -5.61 11.75 -4.34
N ASN A 187 -5.44 11.68 -5.67
CA ASN A 187 -6.49 11.24 -6.58
C ASN A 187 -6.88 9.79 -6.30
N TYR A 188 -5.90 8.88 -6.17
CA TYR A 188 -6.17 7.50 -5.79
C TYR A 188 -6.94 7.42 -4.46
N VAL A 189 -6.46 8.08 -3.41
CA VAL A 189 -7.09 8.05 -2.08
C VAL A 189 -8.52 8.57 -2.14
N SER A 190 -8.80 9.63 -2.91
CA SER A 190 -10.15 10.17 -3.04
C SER A 190 -11.16 9.19 -3.64
N GLN A 191 -10.69 8.23 -4.44
CA GLN A 191 -11.56 7.22 -5.07
C GLN A 191 -11.84 6.02 -4.14
N CYS A 192 -10.99 5.79 -3.14
CA CYS A 192 -11.08 4.58 -2.31
C CYS A 192 -11.15 4.87 -0.81
N VAL A 193 -11.32 6.14 -0.41
CA VAL A 193 -11.30 6.53 1.01
C VAL A 193 -12.42 5.87 1.83
N HIS A 194 -13.59 5.67 1.27
CA HIS A 194 -14.71 4.98 1.92
C HIS A 194 -14.98 3.62 1.28
N ASN A 195 -15.63 3.58 0.13
CA ASN A 195 -15.84 2.37 -0.65
C ASN A 195 -15.06 2.42 -1.96
N ILE A 196 -14.75 1.27 -2.50
CA ILE A 196 -14.22 1.14 -3.86
C ILE A 196 -15.32 0.74 -4.84
N SER A 197 -15.10 0.87 -6.14
CA SER A 197 -16.09 0.47 -7.15
C SER A 197 -16.44 -1.02 -7.11
N GLY A 198 -15.50 -1.86 -6.71
CA GLY A 198 -15.58 -3.32 -6.83
C GLY A 198 -15.27 -3.83 -8.23
N GLU A 199 -15.01 -2.92 -9.18
CA GLU A 199 -14.58 -3.29 -10.52
C GLU A 199 -13.08 -3.65 -10.53
N GLN A 200 -12.72 -4.52 -11.47
CA GLN A 200 -11.33 -4.96 -11.66
C GLN A 200 -10.88 -4.68 -13.09
N ILE A 201 -9.59 -4.43 -13.25
CA ILE A 201 -8.95 -4.26 -14.55
C ILE A 201 -7.89 -5.36 -14.75
N SER A 202 -7.64 -5.70 -16.01
CA SER A 202 -6.47 -6.48 -16.41
C SER A 202 -5.34 -5.56 -16.86
N VAL A 203 -4.15 -5.86 -16.40
CA VAL A 203 -2.93 -5.12 -16.72
C VAL A 203 -1.89 -6.11 -17.26
N VAL A 204 -1.28 -5.75 -18.40
CA VAL A 204 -0.16 -6.48 -19.04
C VAL A 204 1.16 -6.00 -18.48
#